data_a47a491b12ae75a5586471f2dc9e082a
#
_entry.id   a47a491b12ae75a5586471f2dc9e082a
#
_cell.length_a   1.000
_cell.length_b   1.000
_cell.length_c   1.000
_cell.angle_alpha   90.00
_cell.angle_beta   90.00
_cell.angle_gamma   90.00
#
_symmetry.space_group_name_H-M   'P 1'
#
loop_
_entity.id
_entity.type
_entity.pdbx_description
1 polymer ?
#
loop_
_entity_poly.entity_id
_entity_poly.type
_entity_poly.pdbx_seq_one_letter_code
_entity_poly.pdbx_strand_id
1 'polypeptide(L)'
;MENTLKVGIIGTGWIAGHHMRGYRKSGKAEIVAISDVNENTALEFMHKQNLKCKYYPDYRELLKDNEIESVSICAPNKYHSEMTVAAATAGKHMLAEKPFVTNVEEAKRTLTALKQSGVKCAVGYHRRFNPLCKEIVRMRDEGKLGNLYFAQSDYIHNLPDELPIWDWIGKKEFNPSLYHAGGGHCVDTIRYLMNDEIVECTAFVSNLNYPTCETEAETVALYRFKHGQIGKVMSVVLKPVAAFTFNIEVYGTHGTMRNNRLLLDSMPNYNDPTNTDNEIVYPAWMPNNTAGVTEPWDVEVCEYVDWVLGDSDGKVLCKAIDAIRVAEACWAAVISSAEHRVVKLPLIELD
;
A
#
# COMPACT_ATOMS: atom_id res chain seq x y z
N MET A 1 -29.02 -13.54 -12.18
CA MET A 1 -28.52 -13.46 -10.79
C MET A 1 -27.19 -12.76 -10.88
N GLU A 2 -27.02 -11.64 -10.20
CA GLU A 2 -25.70 -10.96 -10.15
C GLU A 2 -24.68 -11.93 -9.55
N ASN A 3 -23.54 -12.05 -10.19
CA ASN A 3 -22.48 -12.96 -9.78
C ASN A 3 -21.84 -12.42 -8.48
N THR A 4 -22.08 -13.06 -7.35
CA THR A 4 -21.58 -12.65 -6.03
C THR A 4 -20.28 -13.37 -5.76
N LEU A 5 -19.16 -12.64 -5.63
CA LEU A 5 -17.82 -13.17 -5.34
C LEU A 5 -17.78 -13.82 -3.94
N LYS A 6 -17.45 -15.10 -3.85
CA LYS A 6 -17.31 -15.83 -2.60
C LYS A 6 -15.90 -15.67 -2.04
N VAL A 7 -15.77 -15.06 -0.87
CA VAL A 7 -14.49 -14.63 -0.32
C VAL A 7 -14.18 -15.33 1.00
N GLY A 8 -12.93 -15.79 1.14
CA GLY A 8 -12.32 -16.20 2.40
C GLY A 8 -11.42 -15.10 2.99
N ILE A 9 -11.37 -14.92 4.30
CA ILE A 9 -10.41 -14.01 4.96
C ILE A 9 -9.39 -14.84 5.74
N ILE A 10 -8.11 -14.64 5.47
CA ILE A 10 -6.98 -15.30 6.14
C ILE A 10 -6.31 -14.28 7.06
N GLY A 11 -6.38 -14.50 8.38
CA GLY A 11 -6.00 -13.55 9.42
C GLY A 11 -7.16 -12.61 9.77
N THR A 12 -7.56 -12.60 11.05
CA THR A 12 -8.72 -11.84 11.57
C THR A 12 -8.30 -10.66 12.45
N GLY A 13 -7.10 -10.11 12.18
CA GLY A 13 -6.58 -8.93 12.86
C GLY A 13 -7.28 -7.63 12.47
N TRP A 14 -6.69 -6.51 12.89
CA TRP A 14 -7.25 -5.16 12.69
C TRP A 14 -7.59 -4.86 11.22
N ILE A 15 -6.67 -5.19 10.28
CA ILE A 15 -6.86 -4.87 8.86
C ILE A 15 -7.98 -5.67 8.20
N ALA A 16 -8.24 -6.89 8.68
CA ALA A 16 -9.35 -7.70 8.18
C ALA A 16 -10.72 -7.01 8.35
N GLY A 17 -10.87 -6.17 9.40
CA GLY A 17 -12.06 -5.37 9.60
C GLY A 17 -12.29 -4.32 8.51
N HIS A 18 -11.22 -3.74 7.96
CA HIS A 18 -11.31 -2.81 6.83
C HIS A 18 -11.66 -3.55 5.54
N HIS A 19 -11.04 -4.69 5.24
CA HIS A 19 -11.40 -5.52 4.09
C HIS A 19 -12.86 -5.95 4.16
N MET A 20 -13.32 -6.44 5.34
CA MET A 20 -14.70 -6.81 5.58
C MET A 20 -15.69 -5.68 5.27
N ARG A 21 -15.36 -4.45 5.71
CA ARG A 21 -16.20 -3.27 5.45
C ARG A 21 -16.26 -2.97 3.94
N GLY A 22 -15.14 -3.05 3.23
CA GLY A 22 -15.06 -2.86 1.80
C GLY A 22 -15.87 -3.90 1.02
N TYR A 23 -15.77 -5.19 1.36
CA TYR A 23 -16.59 -6.24 0.75
C TYR A 23 -18.09 -6.00 0.95
N ARG A 24 -18.51 -5.59 2.14
CA ARG A 24 -19.92 -5.22 2.39
C ARG A 24 -20.37 -4.03 1.54
N LYS A 25 -19.52 -3.00 1.41
CA LYS A 25 -19.81 -1.81 0.61
C LYS A 25 -19.92 -2.11 -0.88
N SER A 26 -19.17 -3.07 -1.39
CA SER A 26 -19.25 -3.47 -2.80
C SER A 26 -20.64 -3.99 -3.18
N GLY A 27 -21.36 -4.60 -2.23
CA GLY A 27 -22.64 -5.26 -2.48
C GLY A 27 -22.56 -6.48 -3.41
N LYS A 28 -21.34 -6.81 -3.92
CA LYS A 28 -21.08 -7.87 -4.90
C LYS A 28 -20.20 -9.00 -4.35
N ALA A 29 -19.94 -9.02 -3.04
CA ALA A 29 -19.12 -10.04 -2.40
C ALA A 29 -19.76 -10.56 -1.11
N GLU A 30 -19.52 -11.84 -0.82
CA GLU A 30 -19.97 -12.53 0.39
C GLU A 30 -18.78 -13.21 1.07
N ILE A 31 -18.62 -12.97 2.37
CA ILE A 31 -17.62 -13.67 3.17
C ILE A 31 -18.19 -15.02 3.61
N VAL A 32 -17.69 -16.10 3.03
CA VAL A 32 -18.17 -17.48 3.27
C VAL A 32 -17.29 -18.24 4.25
N ALA A 33 -16.04 -17.77 4.47
CA ALA A 33 -15.11 -18.40 5.39
C ALA A 33 -14.09 -17.41 5.98
N ILE A 34 -13.58 -17.74 7.17
CA ILE A 34 -12.41 -17.10 7.76
C ILE A 34 -11.43 -18.15 8.25
N SER A 35 -10.14 -17.75 8.32
CA SER A 35 -9.09 -18.56 8.96
C SER A 35 -8.21 -17.72 9.86
N ASP A 36 -7.96 -18.23 11.05
CA ASP A 36 -6.99 -17.68 12.00
C ASP A 36 -6.44 -18.83 12.85
N VAL A 37 -5.16 -18.75 13.22
CA VAL A 37 -4.51 -19.74 14.10
C VAL A 37 -5.03 -19.66 15.55
N ASN A 38 -5.60 -18.52 15.92
CA ASN A 38 -6.21 -18.30 17.23
C ASN A 38 -7.74 -18.31 17.11
N GLU A 39 -8.36 -19.39 17.57
CA GLU A 39 -9.81 -19.56 17.51
C GLU A 39 -10.57 -18.44 18.23
N ASN A 40 -10.08 -17.99 19.40
CA ASN A 40 -10.76 -16.92 20.13
C ASN A 40 -10.78 -15.63 19.33
N THR A 41 -9.65 -15.25 18.71
CA THR A 41 -9.56 -14.07 17.83
C THR A 41 -10.54 -14.18 16.66
N ALA A 42 -10.64 -15.36 16.05
CA ALA A 42 -11.55 -15.62 14.94
C ALA A 42 -13.03 -15.48 15.38
N LEU A 43 -13.39 -16.08 16.53
CA LEU A 43 -14.76 -16.02 17.06
C LEU A 43 -15.15 -14.60 17.48
N GLU A 44 -14.24 -13.86 18.12
CA GLU A 44 -14.45 -12.45 18.46
C GLU A 44 -14.65 -11.60 17.21
N PHE A 45 -13.86 -11.83 16.16
CA PHE A 45 -14.01 -11.15 14.87
C PHE A 45 -15.37 -11.46 14.24
N MET A 46 -15.77 -12.74 14.19
CA MET A 46 -17.09 -13.14 13.68
C MET A 46 -18.22 -12.45 14.44
N HIS A 47 -18.14 -12.44 15.77
CA HIS A 47 -19.14 -11.78 16.62
C HIS A 47 -19.19 -10.26 16.36
N LYS A 48 -18.04 -9.59 16.41
CA LYS A 48 -17.92 -8.13 16.17
C LYS A 48 -18.41 -7.73 14.79
N GLN A 49 -18.16 -8.57 13.79
CA GLN A 49 -18.57 -8.31 12.40
C GLN A 49 -19.97 -8.85 12.08
N ASN A 50 -20.67 -9.47 13.02
CA ASN A 50 -21.96 -10.15 12.79
C ASN A 50 -21.89 -11.10 11.58
N LEU A 51 -20.84 -11.95 11.54
CA LEU A 51 -20.59 -12.90 10.48
C LEU A 51 -21.14 -14.29 10.84
N LYS A 52 -21.77 -14.93 9.84
CA LYS A 52 -22.13 -16.35 9.88
C LYS A 52 -21.43 -17.03 8.71
N CYS A 53 -20.22 -17.53 8.93
CA CYS A 53 -19.41 -18.18 7.92
C CYS A 53 -18.64 -19.36 8.53
N LYS A 54 -17.98 -20.15 7.69
CA LYS A 54 -17.11 -21.25 8.14
C LYS A 54 -15.86 -20.70 8.82
N TYR A 55 -15.35 -21.41 9.82
CA TYR A 55 -14.06 -21.15 10.45
C TYR A 55 -13.10 -22.29 10.18
N TYR A 56 -11.85 -21.94 9.82
CA TYR A 56 -10.75 -22.86 9.59
C TYR A 56 -9.54 -22.48 10.45
N PRO A 57 -9.01 -23.37 11.30
CA PRO A 57 -7.79 -23.08 12.07
C PRO A 57 -6.53 -23.02 11.21
N ASP A 58 -6.53 -23.67 10.05
CA ASP A 58 -5.43 -23.64 9.05
C ASP A 58 -5.97 -23.09 7.72
N TYR A 59 -5.33 -22.02 7.23
CA TYR A 59 -5.70 -21.40 5.96
C TYR A 59 -5.58 -22.37 4.78
N ARG A 60 -4.74 -23.40 4.87
CA ARG A 60 -4.60 -24.41 3.82
C ARG A 60 -5.89 -25.23 3.65
N GLU A 61 -6.62 -25.45 4.74
CA GLU A 61 -7.93 -26.10 4.67
C GLU A 61 -8.99 -25.16 4.08
N LEU A 62 -8.95 -23.86 4.43
CA LEU A 62 -9.79 -22.85 3.80
C LEU A 62 -9.57 -22.82 2.27
N LEU A 63 -8.33 -22.89 1.80
CA LEU A 63 -8.01 -22.87 0.37
C LEU A 63 -8.54 -24.11 -0.40
N LYS A 64 -8.79 -25.22 0.26
CA LYS A 64 -9.39 -26.42 -0.34
C LYS A 64 -10.91 -26.30 -0.53
N ASP A 65 -11.55 -25.34 0.11
CA ASP A 65 -13.00 -25.13 -0.03
C ASP A 65 -13.31 -24.59 -1.44
N ASN A 66 -14.05 -25.40 -2.22
CA ASN A 66 -14.42 -25.06 -3.60
C ASN A 66 -15.47 -23.94 -3.69
N GLU A 67 -16.14 -23.58 -2.58
CA GLU A 67 -17.06 -22.45 -2.54
C GLU A 67 -16.30 -21.11 -2.63
N ILE A 68 -15.04 -21.06 -2.17
CA ILE A 68 -14.24 -19.85 -2.13
C ILE A 68 -13.61 -19.60 -3.51
N GLU A 69 -13.82 -18.41 -4.05
CA GLU A 69 -13.27 -17.97 -5.35
C GLU A 69 -12.09 -17.01 -5.15
N SER A 70 -12.10 -16.26 -4.04
CA SER A 70 -11.11 -15.23 -3.73
C SER A 70 -10.76 -15.24 -2.24
N VAL A 71 -9.55 -14.77 -1.91
CA VAL A 71 -9.13 -14.62 -0.50
C VAL A 71 -8.56 -13.23 -0.23
N SER A 72 -8.79 -12.72 0.99
CA SER A 72 -8.02 -11.62 1.58
C SER A 72 -6.92 -12.19 2.47
N ILE A 73 -5.67 -11.79 2.24
CA ILE A 73 -4.53 -12.19 3.07
C ILE A 73 -4.20 -11.03 4.01
N CYS A 74 -4.61 -11.17 5.28
CA CYS A 74 -4.52 -10.15 6.35
C CYS A 74 -3.63 -10.63 7.51
N ALA A 75 -2.68 -11.51 7.25
CA ALA A 75 -1.75 -12.09 8.21
C ALA A 75 -0.56 -11.13 8.50
N PRO A 76 0.33 -11.46 9.47
CA PRO A 76 1.59 -10.73 9.63
C PRO A 76 2.52 -10.85 8.40
N ASN A 77 3.32 -9.82 8.18
CA ASN A 77 4.09 -9.58 6.95
C ASN A 77 4.87 -10.80 6.42
N LYS A 78 5.54 -11.54 7.30
CA LYS A 78 6.39 -12.69 6.92
C LYS A 78 5.61 -13.84 6.26
N TYR A 79 4.28 -13.87 6.40
CA TYR A 79 3.45 -14.95 5.86
C TYR A 79 2.80 -14.61 4.52
N HIS A 80 2.82 -13.33 4.09
CA HIS A 80 2.12 -12.89 2.89
C HIS A 80 2.54 -13.67 1.63
N SER A 81 3.84 -13.83 1.41
CA SER A 81 4.37 -14.54 0.25
C SER A 81 3.95 -16.02 0.24
N GLU A 82 4.11 -16.73 1.37
CA GLU A 82 3.72 -18.15 1.47
C GLU A 82 2.22 -18.33 1.20
N MET A 83 1.38 -17.52 1.83
CA MET A 83 -0.06 -17.58 1.66
C MET A 83 -0.50 -17.20 0.25
N THR A 84 0.17 -16.22 -0.39
CA THR A 84 -0.06 -15.85 -1.79
C THR A 84 0.25 -17.01 -2.74
N VAL A 85 1.40 -17.67 -2.54
CA VAL A 85 1.78 -18.85 -3.35
C VAL A 85 0.76 -19.97 -3.18
N ALA A 86 0.34 -20.26 -1.94
CA ALA A 86 -0.65 -21.30 -1.67
C ALA A 86 -2.02 -20.96 -2.31
N ALA A 87 -2.49 -19.72 -2.19
CA ALA A 87 -3.73 -19.27 -2.80
C ALA A 87 -3.68 -19.32 -4.33
N ALA A 88 -2.56 -18.91 -4.95
CA ALA A 88 -2.34 -19.01 -6.38
C ALA A 88 -2.38 -20.47 -6.85
N THR A 89 -1.71 -21.38 -6.12
CA THR A 89 -1.71 -22.82 -6.41
C THR A 89 -3.11 -23.41 -6.30
N ALA A 90 -3.93 -22.92 -5.38
CA ALA A 90 -5.33 -23.35 -5.21
C ALA A 90 -6.29 -22.67 -6.22
N GLY A 91 -5.77 -21.83 -7.15
CA GLY A 91 -6.58 -21.15 -8.15
C GLY A 91 -7.46 -20.02 -7.61
N LYS A 92 -7.16 -19.49 -6.43
CA LYS A 92 -7.94 -18.41 -5.80
C LYS A 92 -7.41 -17.05 -6.20
N HIS A 93 -8.30 -16.12 -6.60
CA HIS A 93 -7.97 -14.70 -6.70
C HIS A 93 -7.62 -14.14 -5.32
N MET A 94 -6.86 -13.03 -5.23
CA MET A 94 -6.48 -12.51 -3.93
C MET A 94 -6.27 -11.01 -3.86
N LEU A 95 -6.65 -10.45 -2.70
CA LEU A 95 -6.22 -9.15 -2.22
C LEU A 95 -5.29 -9.40 -1.02
N ALA A 96 -3.99 -9.23 -1.22
CA ALA A 96 -2.97 -9.45 -0.19
C ALA A 96 -2.56 -8.13 0.47
N GLU A 97 -2.34 -8.14 1.77
CA GLU A 97 -1.80 -6.99 2.48
C GLU A 97 -0.31 -6.76 2.19
N LYS A 98 0.08 -5.53 2.38
CA LYS A 98 1.47 -5.08 2.28
C LYS A 98 2.21 -5.23 3.64
N PRO A 99 3.53 -5.35 3.65
CA PRO A 99 4.44 -5.63 2.53
C PRO A 99 4.15 -6.96 1.87
N PHE A 100 4.12 -6.97 0.55
CA PHE A 100 3.71 -8.15 -0.22
C PHE A 100 4.72 -9.31 -0.14
N VAL A 101 6.01 -8.94 -0.16
CA VAL A 101 7.15 -9.84 -0.06
C VAL A 101 8.22 -9.19 0.83
N THR A 102 9.07 -10.00 1.47
CA THR A 102 10.08 -9.49 2.41
C THR A 102 11.52 -9.63 1.91
N ASN A 103 11.74 -10.40 0.85
CA ASN A 103 13.06 -10.66 0.26
C ASN A 103 12.95 -11.07 -1.22
N VAL A 104 14.11 -11.15 -1.89
CA VAL A 104 14.23 -11.45 -3.33
C VAL A 104 13.69 -12.85 -3.67
N GLU A 105 13.98 -13.85 -2.85
CA GLU A 105 13.55 -15.24 -3.06
C GLU A 105 12.03 -15.34 -3.01
N GLU A 106 11.41 -14.68 -2.06
CA GLU A 106 9.96 -14.58 -1.96
C GLU A 106 9.35 -13.92 -3.19
N ALA A 107 9.94 -12.80 -3.65
CA ALA A 107 9.46 -12.09 -4.83
C ALA A 107 9.46 -12.99 -6.07
N LYS A 108 10.56 -13.69 -6.32
CA LYS A 108 10.68 -14.62 -7.47
C LYS A 108 9.67 -15.76 -7.38
N ARG A 109 9.58 -16.42 -6.22
CA ARG A 109 8.65 -17.53 -5.99
C ARG A 109 7.20 -17.10 -6.17
N THR A 110 6.84 -15.95 -5.60
CA THR A 110 5.47 -15.41 -5.65
C THR A 110 5.08 -15.07 -7.09
N LEU A 111 5.94 -14.37 -7.85
CA LEU A 111 5.67 -14.07 -9.25
C LEU A 111 5.53 -15.31 -10.11
N THR A 112 6.40 -16.30 -9.90
CA THR A 112 6.33 -17.57 -10.64
C THR A 112 4.99 -18.26 -10.41
N ALA A 113 4.52 -18.35 -9.16
CA ALA A 113 3.25 -18.95 -8.83
C ALA A 113 2.06 -18.18 -9.45
N LEU A 114 2.09 -16.85 -9.42
CA LEU A 114 1.05 -16.02 -10.02
C LEU A 114 1.03 -16.12 -11.55
N LYS A 115 2.19 -16.14 -12.21
CA LYS A 115 2.29 -16.35 -13.66
C LYS A 115 1.73 -17.72 -14.08
N GLN A 116 2.02 -18.77 -13.32
CA GLN A 116 1.58 -20.14 -13.61
C GLN A 116 0.09 -20.32 -13.39
N SER A 117 -0.49 -19.71 -12.36
CA SER A 117 -1.90 -19.88 -12.03
C SER A 117 -2.83 -18.97 -12.85
N GLY A 118 -2.35 -17.83 -13.33
CA GLY A 118 -3.17 -16.84 -14.04
C GLY A 118 -4.23 -16.14 -13.17
N VAL A 119 -4.19 -16.32 -11.85
CA VAL A 119 -5.15 -15.68 -10.93
C VAL A 119 -4.90 -14.18 -10.80
N LYS A 120 -5.93 -13.43 -10.51
CA LYS A 120 -5.83 -11.99 -10.22
C LYS A 120 -5.30 -11.78 -8.80
N CYS A 121 -4.26 -10.96 -8.68
CA CYS A 121 -3.65 -10.60 -7.39
C CYS A 121 -3.46 -9.09 -7.31
N ALA A 122 -4.09 -8.46 -6.33
CA ALA A 122 -3.87 -7.07 -5.94
C ALA A 122 -3.24 -7.00 -4.54
N VAL A 123 -2.54 -5.90 -4.25
CA VAL A 123 -1.83 -5.68 -2.99
C VAL A 123 -2.31 -4.40 -2.34
N GLY A 124 -2.53 -4.40 -1.04
CA GLY A 124 -3.17 -3.38 -0.22
C GLY A 124 -2.45 -2.04 -0.13
N TYR A 125 -2.12 -1.44 -1.27
CA TYR A 125 -1.60 -0.06 -1.35
C TYR A 125 -2.75 0.93 -1.54
N HIS A 126 -3.65 0.97 -0.58
CA HIS A 126 -4.91 1.73 -0.60
C HIS A 126 -4.73 3.24 -0.82
N ARG A 127 -3.51 3.80 -0.63
CA ARG A 127 -3.26 5.24 -0.83
C ARG A 127 -3.50 5.72 -2.26
N ARG A 128 -3.40 4.85 -3.25
CA ARG A 128 -3.80 5.14 -4.64
C ARG A 128 -5.26 5.61 -4.76
N PHE A 129 -6.11 5.18 -3.81
CA PHE A 129 -7.54 5.51 -3.75
C PHE A 129 -7.84 6.78 -2.94
N ASN A 130 -6.81 7.43 -2.38
CA ASN A 130 -6.97 8.74 -1.76
C ASN A 130 -7.47 9.74 -2.82
N PRO A 131 -8.53 10.53 -2.54
CA PRO A 131 -9.07 11.51 -3.49
C PRO A 131 -8.03 12.48 -4.04
N LEU A 132 -7.04 12.86 -3.23
CA LEU A 132 -5.93 13.72 -3.69
C LEU A 132 -5.07 13.01 -4.73
N CYS A 133 -4.73 11.73 -4.52
CA CYS A 133 -3.99 10.95 -5.52
C CYS A 133 -4.77 10.84 -6.83
N LYS A 134 -6.07 10.57 -6.75
CA LYS A 134 -6.95 10.50 -7.93
C LYS A 134 -6.99 11.83 -8.69
N GLU A 135 -7.08 12.95 -7.97
CA GLU A 135 -7.08 14.27 -8.58
C GLU A 135 -5.75 14.61 -9.25
N ILE A 136 -4.61 14.31 -8.60
CA ILE A 136 -3.29 14.50 -9.19
C ILE A 136 -3.15 13.67 -10.48
N VAL A 137 -3.56 12.40 -10.45
CA VAL A 137 -3.51 11.52 -11.63
C VAL A 137 -4.38 12.06 -12.75
N ARG A 138 -5.61 12.49 -12.44
CA ARG A 138 -6.50 13.11 -13.43
C ARG A 138 -5.86 14.35 -14.08
N MET A 139 -5.28 15.25 -13.28
CA MET A 139 -4.63 16.46 -13.78
C MET A 139 -3.37 16.17 -14.58
N ARG A 140 -2.58 15.17 -14.17
CA ARG A 140 -1.43 14.68 -14.94
C ARG A 140 -1.89 14.17 -16.31
N ASP A 141 -2.87 13.29 -16.34
CA ASP A 141 -3.35 12.64 -17.57
C ASP A 141 -4.06 13.63 -18.52
N GLU A 142 -4.66 14.69 -17.98
CA GLU A 142 -5.20 15.82 -18.74
C GLU A 142 -4.10 16.83 -19.17
N GLY A 143 -2.84 16.62 -18.80
CA GLY A 143 -1.73 17.51 -19.14
C GLY A 143 -1.69 18.84 -18.37
N LYS A 144 -2.58 19.04 -17.40
CA LYS A 144 -2.72 20.30 -16.64
C LYS A 144 -1.50 20.61 -15.76
N LEU A 145 -0.79 19.58 -15.29
CA LEU A 145 0.44 19.75 -14.52
C LEU A 145 1.68 19.89 -15.42
N GLY A 146 1.55 19.65 -16.73
CA GLY A 146 2.69 19.54 -17.63
C GLY A 146 3.54 18.30 -17.35
N ASN A 147 4.85 18.38 -17.63
CA ASN A 147 5.78 17.30 -17.35
C ASN A 147 6.14 17.31 -15.86
N LEU A 148 5.80 16.25 -15.14
CA LEU A 148 6.21 16.09 -13.75
C LEU A 148 7.70 15.86 -13.66
N TYR A 149 8.40 16.58 -12.78
CA TYR A 149 9.84 16.45 -12.58
C TYR A 149 10.25 16.12 -11.15
N PHE A 150 9.33 16.31 -10.18
CA PHE A 150 9.58 15.98 -8.78
C PHE A 150 8.29 15.49 -8.11
N ALA A 151 8.42 14.47 -7.25
CA ALA A 151 7.36 14.01 -6.36
C ALA A 151 7.91 13.72 -4.96
N GLN A 152 7.13 14.06 -3.94
CA GLN A 152 7.46 13.77 -2.55
C GLN A 152 6.27 13.13 -1.86
N SER A 153 6.54 12.14 -0.99
CA SER A 153 5.55 11.62 -0.07
C SER A 153 6.21 11.29 1.27
N ASP A 154 5.56 11.68 2.36
CA ASP A 154 6.07 11.44 3.71
C ASP A 154 5.06 10.63 4.52
N TYR A 155 5.57 9.67 5.30
CA TYR A 155 4.82 8.83 6.22
C TYR A 155 5.36 9.05 7.63
N ILE A 156 4.66 9.83 8.42
CA ILE A 156 5.02 10.12 9.80
C ILE A 156 3.97 9.45 10.69
N HIS A 157 4.35 8.37 11.34
CA HIS A 157 3.43 7.54 12.10
C HIS A 157 3.76 7.57 13.59
N ASN A 158 2.79 8.01 14.36
CA ASN A 158 2.81 7.97 15.80
C ASN A 158 2.40 6.56 16.27
N LEU A 159 3.36 5.78 16.77
CA LEU A 159 3.13 4.45 17.34
C LEU A 159 3.56 4.45 18.82
N PRO A 160 2.61 4.58 19.76
CA PRO A 160 2.91 4.46 21.19
C PRO A 160 3.56 3.10 21.53
N ASP A 161 4.50 3.11 22.49
CA ASP A 161 5.26 1.92 22.91
C ASP A 161 4.36 0.81 23.47
N GLU A 162 3.18 1.18 23.98
CA GLU A 162 2.23 0.25 24.61
C GLU A 162 1.36 -0.51 23.61
N LEU A 163 1.45 -0.20 22.32
CA LEU A 163 0.65 -0.89 21.32
C LEU A 163 1.11 -2.34 21.11
N PRO A 164 0.20 -3.32 21.14
CA PRO A 164 0.53 -4.73 20.92
C PRO A 164 1.20 -5.01 19.56
N ILE A 165 1.09 -4.07 18.60
CA ILE A 165 1.75 -4.19 17.29
C ILE A 165 3.28 -4.30 17.43
N TRP A 166 3.89 -3.75 18.50
CA TRP A 166 5.32 -3.84 18.76
C TRP A 166 5.81 -5.25 19.06
N ASP A 167 4.93 -6.17 19.46
CA ASP A 167 5.28 -7.58 19.67
C ASP A 167 5.83 -8.23 18.39
N TRP A 168 5.51 -7.66 17.23
CA TRP A 168 5.97 -8.19 15.96
C TRP A 168 6.52 -7.12 14.99
N ILE A 169 5.97 -5.88 14.92
CA ILE A 169 6.34 -4.91 13.88
C ILE A 169 7.76 -4.37 14.03
N GLY A 170 8.25 -4.23 15.27
CA GLY A 170 9.61 -3.78 15.59
C GLY A 170 10.65 -4.91 15.52
N LYS A 171 10.23 -6.17 15.31
CA LYS A 171 11.11 -7.35 15.30
C LYS A 171 11.43 -7.77 13.87
N LYS A 172 12.72 -7.85 13.55
CA LYS A 172 13.21 -8.20 12.21
C LYS A 172 12.69 -9.55 11.71
N GLU A 173 12.45 -10.50 12.62
CA GLU A 173 11.89 -11.82 12.26
C GLU A 173 10.53 -11.73 11.57
N PHE A 174 9.67 -10.81 12.00
CA PHE A 174 8.29 -10.67 11.49
C PHE A 174 8.16 -9.57 10.46
N ASN A 175 8.97 -8.53 10.59
CA ASN A 175 8.98 -7.34 9.75
C ASN A 175 10.42 -6.92 9.46
N PRO A 176 11.05 -7.43 8.39
CA PRO A 176 12.47 -7.18 8.10
C PRO A 176 12.82 -5.72 7.84
N SER A 177 11.84 -4.87 7.53
CA SER A 177 12.04 -3.45 7.28
C SER A 177 10.78 -2.66 7.67
N LEU A 178 10.92 -1.80 8.66
CA LEU A 178 9.86 -0.88 9.06
C LEU A 178 9.63 0.20 7.98
N TYR A 179 10.70 0.57 7.26
CA TYR A 179 10.58 1.43 6.09
C TYR A 179 9.69 0.82 5.01
N HIS A 180 9.84 -0.47 4.72
CA HIS A 180 8.97 -1.16 3.76
C HIS A 180 7.52 -1.23 4.27
N ALA A 181 7.32 -1.51 5.56
CA ALA A 181 5.99 -1.63 6.15
C ALA A 181 5.19 -0.32 6.14
N GLY A 182 5.84 0.82 6.41
CA GLY A 182 5.23 2.16 6.45
C GLY A 182 5.53 2.98 5.20
N GLY A 183 6.81 3.26 4.95
CA GLY A 183 7.29 4.06 3.82
C GLY A 183 6.97 3.46 2.45
N GLY A 184 6.74 2.14 2.37
CA GLY A 184 6.29 1.48 1.15
C GLY A 184 5.03 2.11 0.55
N HIS A 185 4.12 2.62 1.37
CA HIS A 185 2.98 3.40 0.88
C HIS A 185 3.40 4.66 0.13
N CYS A 186 4.43 5.36 0.62
CA CYS A 186 4.93 6.57 -0.02
C CYS A 186 5.70 6.25 -1.31
N VAL A 187 6.49 5.17 -1.30
CA VAL A 187 7.20 4.70 -2.51
C VAL A 187 6.20 4.32 -3.60
N ASP A 188 5.15 3.56 -3.25
CA ASP A 188 4.06 3.25 -4.18
C ASP A 188 3.39 4.52 -4.70
N THR A 189 3.09 5.46 -3.81
CA THR A 189 2.41 6.71 -4.16
C THR A 189 3.24 7.51 -5.18
N ILE A 190 4.54 7.76 -4.94
CA ILE A 190 5.33 8.53 -5.90
C ILE A 190 5.51 7.81 -7.23
N ARG A 191 5.66 6.46 -7.26
CA ARG A 191 5.69 5.68 -8.50
C ARG A 191 4.38 5.82 -9.28
N TYR A 192 3.24 5.68 -8.59
CA TYR A 192 1.90 5.80 -9.18
C TYR A 192 1.64 7.20 -9.74
N LEU A 193 1.99 8.26 -8.99
CA LEU A 193 1.80 9.65 -9.41
C LEU A 193 2.72 10.02 -10.58
N MET A 194 3.99 9.61 -10.55
CA MET A 194 4.95 9.89 -11.62
C MET A 194 4.69 9.04 -12.88
N ASN A 195 3.98 7.90 -12.73
CA ASN A 195 3.76 6.92 -13.79
C ASN A 195 5.08 6.50 -14.46
N ASP A 196 6.13 6.28 -13.67
CA ASP A 196 7.47 5.94 -14.12
C ASP A 196 8.16 5.00 -13.13
N GLU A 197 9.23 4.34 -13.57
CA GLU A 197 9.98 3.37 -12.78
C GLU A 197 11.21 3.99 -12.10
N ILE A 198 11.44 3.60 -10.85
CA ILE A 198 12.62 3.99 -10.08
C ILE A 198 13.82 3.18 -10.57
N VAL A 199 14.94 3.86 -10.87
CA VAL A 199 16.18 3.23 -11.39
C VAL A 199 17.39 3.43 -10.47
N GLU A 200 17.36 4.38 -9.53
CA GLU A 200 18.42 4.61 -8.56
C GLU A 200 17.83 5.06 -7.22
N CYS A 201 18.52 4.70 -6.14
CA CYS A 201 18.17 5.10 -4.77
C CYS A 201 19.43 5.50 -3.99
N THR A 202 19.31 6.57 -3.19
CA THR A 202 20.22 6.88 -2.08
C THR A 202 19.41 7.23 -0.83
N ALA A 203 19.90 6.83 0.35
CA ALA A 203 19.14 7.01 1.58
C ALA A 203 20.02 7.13 2.82
N PHE A 204 19.43 7.71 3.86
CA PHE A 204 19.94 7.68 5.24
C PHE A 204 18.88 7.04 6.15
N VAL A 205 19.35 6.20 7.05
CA VAL A 205 18.55 5.49 8.04
C VAL A 205 19.05 5.82 9.44
N SER A 206 18.14 5.92 10.40
CA SER A 206 18.42 6.14 11.82
C SER A 206 17.41 5.40 12.69
N ASN A 207 17.78 5.14 13.94
CA ASN A 207 16.92 4.58 14.99
C ASN A 207 17.00 5.42 16.29
N LEU A 208 17.30 6.72 16.18
CA LEU A 208 17.49 7.57 17.35
C LEU A 208 16.22 7.71 18.19
N ASN A 209 15.05 7.71 17.52
CA ASN A 209 13.77 7.84 18.20
C ASN A 209 13.29 6.51 18.83
N TYR A 210 13.65 5.36 18.22
CA TYR A 210 13.35 4.01 18.73
C TYR A 210 14.60 3.13 18.74
N PRO A 211 15.53 3.33 19.69
CA PRO A 211 16.80 2.58 19.74
C PRO A 211 16.61 1.05 19.92
N THR A 212 15.47 0.62 20.46
CA THR A 212 15.12 -0.79 20.68
C THR A 212 14.50 -1.45 19.46
N CYS A 213 14.17 -0.68 18.41
CA CYS A 213 13.66 -1.25 17.16
C CYS A 213 14.80 -1.96 16.41
N GLU A 214 14.55 -3.19 15.99
CA GLU A 214 15.55 -4.00 15.25
C GLU A 214 15.69 -3.59 13.78
N THR A 215 14.78 -2.75 13.28
CA THR A 215 14.72 -2.26 11.91
C THR A 215 14.66 -0.74 11.86
N GLU A 216 14.56 -0.16 10.66
CA GLU A 216 14.68 1.28 10.42
C GLU A 216 13.46 2.06 10.96
N ALA A 217 13.63 2.85 12.02
CA ALA A 217 12.56 3.71 12.56
C ALA A 217 12.44 5.05 11.79
N GLU A 218 13.56 5.59 11.33
CA GLU A 218 13.61 6.80 10.52
C GLU A 218 14.37 6.53 9.22
N THR A 219 13.76 6.89 8.09
CA THR A 219 14.38 6.76 6.77
C THR A 219 14.05 7.96 5.91
N VAL A 220 15.07 8.55 5.29
CA VAL A 220 14.91 9.52 4.21
C VAL A 220 15.59 8.98 2.97
N ALA A 221 14.82 8.77 1.90
CA ALA A 221 15.30 8.22 0.64
C ALA A 221 15.05 9.19 -0.53
N LEU A 222 16.02 9.29 -1.42
CA LEU A 222 15.94 9.97 -2.70
C LEU A 222 15.99 8.94 -3.81
N TYR A 223 15.13 9.10 -4.79
CA TYR A 223 14.95 8.21 -5.92
C TYR A 223 15.15 8.96 -7.23
N ARG A 224 15.76 8.31 -8.20
CA ARG A 224 15.76 8.74 -9.59
C ARG A 224 14.85 7.82 -10.39
N PHE A 225 13.97 8.44 -11.17
CA PHE A 225 13.13 7.73 -12.13
C PHE A 225 13.83 7.58 -13.48
N LYS A 226 13.33 6.66 -14.29
CA LYS A 226 13.92 6.28 -15.59
C LYS A 226 14.08 7.47 -16.53
N HIS A 227 13.14 8.40 -16.54
CA HIS A 227 13.18 9.59 -17.40
C HIS A 227 13.81 10.82 -16.71
N GLY A 228 14.53 10.61 -15.59
CA GLY A 228 15.34 11.62 -14.91
C GLY A 228 14.65 12.40 -13.80
N GLN A 229 13.37 12.18 -13.59
CA GLN A 229 12.62 12.80 -12.49
C GLN A 229 13.18 12.37 -11.13
N ILE A 230 12.89 13.16 -10.09
CA ILE A 230 13.37 12.90 -8.73
C ILE A 230 12.18 12.62 -7.83
N GLY A 231 12.31 11.61 -6.97
CA GLY A 231 11.40 11.29 -5.89
C GLY A 231 12.06 11.46 -4.53
N LYS A 232 11.30 11.89 -3.53
CA LYS A 232 11.71 11.89 -2.13
C LYS A 232 10.67 11.16 -1.28
N VAL A 233 11.12 10.29 -0.40
CA VAL A 233 10.28 9.66 0.62
C VAL A 233 10.93 9.83 1.98
N MET A 234 10.14 10.28 2.95
CA MET A 234 10.49 10.23 4.36
C MET A 234 9.51 9.30 5.08
N SER A 235 10.03 8.36 5.83
CA SER A 235 9.22 7.50 6.71
C SER A 235 9.80 7.53 8.10
N VAL A 236 8.99 7.95 9.07
CA VAL A 236 9.40 8.09 10.46
C VAL A 236 8.31 7.51 11.35
N VAL A 237 8.73 6.60 12.22
CA VAL A 237 7.91 6.14 13.33
C VAL A 237 8.30 6.96 14.55
N LEU A 238 7.34 7.67 15.12
CA LEU A 238 7.55 8.60 16.23
C LEU A 238 6.92 8.08 17.53
N LYS A 239 7.53 8.44 18.65
CA LYS A 239 6.80 8.52 19.93
C LYS A 239 5.69 9.57 19.83
N PRO A 240 4.62 9.49 20.66
CA PRO A 240 3.40 10.29 20.48
C PRO A 240 3.60 11.81 20.72
N VAL A 241 4.39 12.44 19.86
CA VAL A 241 4.62 13.90 19.85
C VAL A 241 4.11 14.60 18.60
N ALA A 242 3.59 13.82 17.62
CA ALA A 242 2.99 14.36 16.39
C ALA A 242 1.78 13.52 15.97
N ALA A 243 0.85 14.14 15.28
CA ALA A 243 -0.25 13.42 14.64
C ALA A 243 0.27 12.60 13.45
N PHE A 244 -0.41 11.48 13.15
CA PHE A 244 -0.16 10.75 11.91
C PHE A 244 -0.25 11.72 10.72
N THR A 245 0.77 11.70 9.86
CA THR A 245 0.85 12.58 8.71
C THR A 245 1.23 11.79 7.46
N PHE A 246 0.51 12.04 6.38
CA PHE A 246 0.79 11.52 5.06
C PHE A 246 0.79 12.69 4.07
N ASN A 247 1.96 13.20 3.75
CA ASN A 247 2.13 14.29 2.80
C ASN A 247 2.27 13.78 1.38
N ILE A 248 1.76 14.55 0.42
CA ILE A 248 1.95 14.32 -1.01
C ILE A 248 2.23 15.67 -1.67
N GLU A 249 3.31 15.72 -2.45
CA GLU A 249 3.65 16.88 -3.26
C GLU A 249 4.09 16.42 -4.64
N VAL A 250 3.62 17.09 -5.69
CA VAL A 250 4.09 16.90 -7.06
C VAL A 250 4.34 18.25 -7.71
N TYR A 251 5.39 18.33 -8.52
CA TYR A 251 5.82 19.52 -9.23
C TYR A 251 5.94 19.20 -10.71
N GLY A 252 5.22 19.94 -11.51
CA GLY A 252 5.21 19.84 -12.96
C GLY A 252 5.53 21.18 -13.61
N THR A 253 5.77 21.17 -14.92
CA THR A 253 6.15 22.38 -15.67
C THR A 253 5.02 23.41 -15.82
N HIS A 254 3.76 23.01 -15.59
CA HIS A 254 2.56 23.86 -15.67
C HIS A 254 1.77 23.94 -14.36
N GLY A 255 2.13 23.15 -13.36
CA GLY A 255 1.44 23.16 -12.08
C GLY A 255 2.08 22.36 -10.98
N THR A 256 1.73 22.73 -9.76
CA THR A 256 2.23 22.13 -8.52
C THR A 256 1.04 21.79 -7.63
N MET A 257 1.04 20.58 -7.09
CA MET A 257 0.12 20.18 -6.02
C MET A 257 0.92 19.89 -4.76
N ARG A 258 0.64 20.62 -3.67
CA ARG A 258 1.23 20.40 -2.34
C ARG A 258 0.12 20.07 -1.35
N ASN A 259 -0.01 18.80 -1.01
CA ASN A 259 -1.15 18.31 -0.26
C ASN A 259 -2.47 18.75 -0.94
N ASN A 260 -3.27 19.56 -0.27
CA ASN A 260 -4.54 20.06 -0.78
C ASN A 260 -4.45 21.42 -1.50
N ARG A 261 -3.25 21.91 -1.84
CA ARG A 261 -3.03 23.21 -2.49
C ARG A 261 -2.51 23.02 -3.90
N LEU A 262 -3.25 23.57 -4.87
CA LEU A 262 -2.95 23.55 -6.30
C LEU A 262 -2.60 24.95 -6.80
N LEU A 263 -1.48 25.07 -7.51
CA LEU A 263 -1.10 26.23 -8.28
C LEU A 263 -0.87 25.81 -9.75
N LEU A 264 -1.48 26.56 -10.70
CA LEU A 264 -1.27 26.37 -12.14
C LEU A 264 -0.75 27.68 -12.76
N ASP A 265 0.09 27.56 -13.81
CA ASP A 265 0.59 28.70 -14.59
C ASP A 265 -0.49 29.44 -15.35
N SER A 266 -1.64 28.80 -15.59
CA SER A 266 -2.83 29.40 -16.18
C SER A 266 -3.65 30.28 -15.21
N MET A 267 -3.30 30.33 -13.93
CA MET A 267 -4.00 31.14 -12.93
C MET A 267 -3.55 32.61 -12.99
N PRO A 268 -4.44 33.58 -12.74
CA PRO A 268 -4.05 34.98 -12.66
C PRO A 268 -2.93 35.21 -11.63
N ASN A 269 -1.91 36.02 -12.00
CA ASN A 269 -0.78 36.37 -11.12
C ASN A 269 -0.03 35.18 -10.49
N TYR A 270 0.00 34.01 -11.16
CA TYR A 270 0.71 32.81 -10.67
C TYR A 270 2.19 33.05 -10.37
N ASN A 271 2.80 34.05 -11.07
CA ASN A 271 4.22 34.42 -10.96
C ASN A 271 4.50 35.56 -9.96
N ASP A 272 3.48 36.04 -9.25
CA ASP A 272 3.68 37.02 -8.17
C ASP A 272 4.07 36.29 -6.88
N PRO A 273 5.35 36.35 -6.44
CA PRO A 273 5.80 35.63 -5.25
C PRO A 273 5.20 36.15 -3.94
N THR A 274 4.54 37.33 -3.97
CA THR A 274 3.88 37.92 -2.80
C THR A 274 2.41 37.55 -2.70
N ASN A 275 1.85 36.97 -3.76
CA ASN A 275 0.45 36.60 -3.83
C ASN A 275 0.24 35.13 -3.43
N THR A 276 -0.13 34.91 -2.16
CA THR A 276 -0.47 33.59 -1.63
C THR A 276 -1.93 33.18 -1.88
N ASP A 277 -2.75 34.06 -2.44
CA ASP A 277 -4.20 33.87 -2.61
C ASP A 277 -4.57 33.17 -3.92
N ASN A 278 -3.58 32.85 -4.76
CA ASN A 278 -3.81 32.23 -6.08
C ASN A 278 -3.89 30.70 -6.06
N GLU A 279 -3.68 30.06 -4.92
CA GLU A 279 -3.77 28.62 -4.81
C GLU A 279 -5.24 28.18 -4.71
N ILE A 280 -5.65 27.19 -5.49
CA ILE A 280 -6.90 26.47 -5.24
C ILE A 280 -6.67 25.58 -4.03
N VAL A 281 -7.44 25.80 -2.97
CA VAL A 281 -7.40 24.98 -1.77
C VAL A 281 -8.56 23.98 -1.82
N TYR A 282 -8.24 22.71 -2.01
CA TYR A 282 -9.22 21.65 -1.88
C TYR A 282 -9.60 21.45 -0.41
N PRO A 283 -10.80 20.92 -0.10
CA PRO A 283 -11.11 20.49 1.25
C PRO A 283 -9.99 19.61 1.82
N ALA A 284 -9.55 19.89 3.04
CA ALA A 284 -8.41 19.19 3.64
C ALA A 284 -8.67 17.69 3.73
N TRP A 285 -7.93 16.93 2.96
CA TRP A 285 -7.90 15.48 3.00
C TRP A 285 -6.87 15.05 4.04
N MET A 286 -7.23 15.13 5.30
CA MET A 286 -6.38 14.59 6.37
C MET A 286 -6.57 13.09 6.40
N PRO A 287 -5.50 12.27 6.36
CA PRO A 287 -5.59 10.82 6.36
C PRO A 287 -6.41 10.23 7.52
N ASN A 288 -6.55 10.99 8.59
CA ASN A 288 -7.25 10.57 9.81
C ASN A 288 -8.59 11.28 10.03
N ASN A 289 -9.00 12.18 9.15
CA ASN A 289 -10.28 12.87 9.28
C ASN A 289 -11.20 12.50 8.11
N THR A 290 -11.61 11.25 8.11
CA THR A 290 -12.46 10.64 7.08
C THR A 290 -13.95 10.70 7.42
N ALA A 291 -14.33 11.47 8.43
CA ALA A 291 -15.73 11.66 8.80
C ALA A 291 -16.53 12.18 7.59
N GLY A 292 -17.30 11.30 6.98
CA GLY A 292 -18.13 11.60 5.80
C GLY A 292 -17.47 11.38 4.44
N VAL A 293 -16.22 10.89 4.38
CA VAL A 293 -15.55 10.51 3.14
C VAL A 293 -15.43 9.00 3.05
N THR A 294 -15.54 8.47 1.82
CA THR A 294 -15.30 7.05 1.57
C THR A 294 -13.85 6.70 1.90
N GLU A 295 -13.65 5.78 2.83
CA GLU A 295 -12.32 5.33 3.23
C GLU A 295 -11.57 4.72 2.04
N PRO A 296 -10.29 5.07 1.81
CA PRO A 296 -9.51 4.51 0.70
C PRO A 296 -9.48 2.98 0.67
N TRP A 297 -9.42 2.30 1.82
CA TRP A 297 -9.51 0.83 1.91
C TRP A 297 -10.82 0.30 1.34
N ASP A 298 -11.95 0.95 1.65
CA ASP A 298 -13.24 0.50 1.15
C ASP A 298 -13.30 0.60 -0.37
N VAL A 299 -12.76 1.70 -0.93
CA VAL A 299 -12.72 1.92 -2.38
C VAL A 299 -11.79 0.91 -3.07
N GLU A 300 -10.64 0.61 -2.46
CA GLU A 300 -9.72 -0.43 -2.95
C GLU A 300 -10.38 -1.78 -3.05
N VAL A 301 -11.07 -2.20 -1.98
CA VAL A 301 -11.77 -3.50 -1.96
C VAL A 301 -12.91 -3.54 -2.96
N CYS A 302 -13.69 -2.46 -3.10
CA CYS A 302 -14.74 -2.38 -4.12
C CYS A 302 -14.15 -2.53 -5.54
N GLU A 303 -13.08 -1.79 -5.84
CA GLU A 303 -12.38 -1.87 -7.14
C GLU A 303 -11.79 -3.26 -7.38
N TYR A 304 -11.25 -3.89 -6.33
CA TYR A 304 -10.76 -5.26 -6.42
C TYR A 304 -11.88 -6.25 -6.78
N VAL A 305 -13.04 -6.15 -6.13
CA VAL A 305 -14.22 -6.98 -6.43
C VAL A 305 -14.67 -6.77 -7.87
N ASP A 306 -14.82 -5.52 -8.31
CA ASP A 306 -15.20 -5.18 -9.68
C ASP A 306 -14.18 -5.72 -10.70
N TRP A 307 -12.87 -5.61 -10.39
CA TRP A 307 -11.84 -6.19 -11.24
C TRP A 307 -11.93 -7.71 -11.33
N VAL A 308 -12.13 -8.40 -10.21
CA VAL A 308 -12.25 -9.88 -10.22
C VAL A 308 -13.46 -10.33 -11.02
N LEU A 309 -14.60 -9.66 -10.87
CA LEU A 309 -15.84 -9.97 -11.59
C LEU A 309 -15.82 -9.55 -13.08
N GLY A 310 -14.84 -8.73 -13.50
CA GLY A 310 -14.72 -8.26 -14.87
C GLY A 310 -15.45 -6.94 -15.17
N ASP A 311 -15.93 -6.26 -14.13
CA ASP A 311 -16.64 -4.96 -14.22
C ASP A 311 -15.67 -3.78 -14.29
N SER A 312 -14.38 -4.00 -13.99
CA SER A 312 -13.28 -3.02 -14.04
C SER A 312 -12.03 -3.61 -14.69
N ASP A 313 -11.13 -2.76 -15.22
CA ASP A 313 -9.82 -3.15 -15.72
C ASP A 313 -8.73 -3.22 -14.63
N GLY A 314 -9.05 -2.78 -13.43
CA GLY A 314 -8.16 -2.79 -12.27
C GLY A 314 -6.88 -1.96 -12.43
N LYS A 315 -6.86 -0.94 -13.30
CA LYS A 315 -5.65 -0.13 -13.55
C LYS A 315 -5.18 0.65 -12.32
N VAL A 316 -6.10 1.03 -11.44
CA VAL A 316 -5.78 1.78 -10.21
C VAL A 316 -5.16 0.86 -9.15
N LEU A 317 -5.47 -0.44 -9.18
CA LEU A 317 -4.96 -1.40 -8.20
C LEU A 317 -3.43 -1.55 -8.29
N CYS A 318 -2.79 -1.67 -7.15
CA CYS A 318 -1.40 -2.12 -7.07
C CYS A 318 -1.35 -3.63 -7.36
N LYS A 319 -0.84 -4.01 -8.53
CA LYS A 319 -0.69 -5.42 -8.89
C LYS A 319 0.60 -5.99 -8.28
N ALA A 320 0.72 -7.31 -8.26
CA ALA A 320 1.86 -8.01 -7.66
C ALA A 320 3.22 -7.48 -8.16
N ILE A 321 3.34 -7.19 -9.47
CA ILE A 321 4.57 -6.66 -10.04
C ILE A 321 4.90 -5.26 -9.50
N ASP A 322 3.91 -4.38 -9.38
CA ASP A 322 4.09 -3.05 -8.79
C ASP A 322 4.55 -3.13 -7.33
N ALA A 323 3.91 -4.02 -6.55
CA ALA A 323 4.25 -4.23 -5.14
C ALA A 323 5.68 -4.75 -4.96
N ILE A 324 6.17 -5.59 -5.89
CA ILE A 324 7.56 -6.04 -5.88
C ILE A 324 8.51 -4.90 -6.24
N ARG A 325 8.20 -4.06 -7.23
CA ARG A 325 9.00 -2.86 -7.52
C ARG A 325 9.06 -1.88 -6.35
N VAL A 326 7.97 -1.76 -5.58
CA VAL A 326 7.97 -1.00 -4.32
C VAL A 326 8.90 -1.65 -3.29
N ALA A 327 8.83 -2.97 -3.13
CA ALA A 327 9.70 -3.70 -2.20
C ALA A 327 11.19 -3.51 -2.55
N GLU A 328 11.56 -3.65 -3.83
CA GLU A 328 12.93 -3.41 -4.30
C GLU A 328 13.42 -2.00 -3.99
N ALA A 329 12.60 -0.97 -4.22
CA ALA A 329 12.95 0.41 -3.90
C ALA A 329 13.14 0.64 -2.40
N CYS A 330 12.33 -0.03 -1.56
CA CYS A 330 12.51 0.01 -0.11
C CYS A 330 13.80 -0.70 0.33
N TRP A 331 14.10 -1.88 -0.22
CA TRP A 331 15.36 -2.60 0.07
C TRP A 331 16.58 -1.82 -0.41
N ALA A 332 16.49 -1.19 -1.58
CA ALA A 332 17.56 -0.34 -2.11
C ALA A 332 17.89 0.84 -1.17
N ALA A 333 16.89 1.42 -0.50
CA ALA A 333 17.11 2.48 0.49
C ALA A 333 17.90 1.97 1.71
N VAL A 334 17.53 0.80 2.24
CA VAL A 334 18.23 0.18 3.38
C VAL A 334 19.67 -0.19 2.99
N ILE A 335 19.87 -0.82 1.82
CA ILE A 335 21.18 -1.16 1.28
C ILE A 335 22.02 0.11 1.07
N SER A 336 21.46 1.15 0.49
CA SER A 336 22.15 2.41 0.22
C SER A 336 22.71 3.04 1.50
N SER A 337 21.90 3.07 2.56
CA SER A 337 22.33 3.59 3.86
C SER A 337 23.41 2.74 4.49
N ALA A 338 23.27 1.41 4.46
CA ALA A 338 24.23 0.48 5.07
C ALA A 338 25.59 0.46 4.35
N GLU A 339 25.58 0.58 3.01
CA GLU A 339 26.79 0.47 2.18
C GLU A 339 27.33 1.84 1.74
N HIS A 340 26.68 2.95 2.14
CA HIS A 340 27.08 4.34 1.80
C HIS A 340 27.29 4.58 0.29
N ARG A 341 26.38 4.04 -0.53
CA ARG A 341 26.45 4.17 -1.99
C ARG A 341 25.07 4.35 -2.64
N VAL A 342 25.05 4.82 -3.86
CA VAL A 342 23.87 4.77 -4.71
C VAL A 342 23.60 3.31 -5.12
N VAL A 343 22.36 2.87 -4.99
CA VAL A 343 21.89 1.55 -5.41
C VAL A 343 21.09 1.67 -6.69
N LYS A 344 21.44 0.86 -7.69
CA LYS A 344 20.69 0.77 -8.96
C LYS A 344 19.55 -0.23 -8.85
N LEU A 345 18.49 0.05 -9.58
CA LEU A 345 17.28 -0.76 -9.71
C LEU A 345 17.03 -1.12 -11.19
N PRO A 346 16.40 -2.25 -11.48
CA PRO A 346 15.85 -3.22 -10.53
C PRO A 346 16.90 -4.05 -9.82
N LEU A 347 16.58 -4.56 -8.62
CA LEU A 347 17.40 -5.56 -7.91
C LEU A 347 17.13 -6.97 -8.40
N ILE A 348 15.98 -7.18 -9.02
CA ILE A 348 15.49 -8.47 -9.52
C ILE A 348 15.22 -8.31 -11.02
N GLU A 349 15.92 -9.11 -11.82
CA GLU A 349 15.52 -9.31 -13.22
C GLU A 349 14.27 -10.17 -13.23
N LEU A 350 13.20 -9.66 -13.80
CA LEU A 350 11.91 -10.31 -13.92
C LEU A 350 11.69 -10.62 -15.40
N ASP A 351 12.03 -11.84 -15.81
CA ASP A 351 11.79 -12.38 -17.15
C ASP A 351 10.28 -12.54 -17.47
#